data_f1e5279b68a9371c78b3cb29e54766b4
#
_entry.id   f1e5279b68a9371c78b3cb29e54766b4
#
_cell.length_a   1.000
_cell.length_b   1.000
_cell.length_c   1.000
_cell.angle_alpha   90.00
_cell.angle_beta   90.00
_cell.angle_gamma   90.00
#
_symmetry.space_group_name_H-M   'P 1'
#
loop_
_entity.id
_entity.type
_entity.pdbx_description
1 polymer ?
#
loop_
_entity_poly.entity_id
_entity_poly.type
_entity_poly.pdbx_seq_one_letter_code
_entity_poly.pdbx_strand_id
1 'polypeptide(L)'
;YTISRLQVGRQARLYTYCNIKEDAFDIFGFYTREELDCFEKLLSVGGVGPKAALAILSVVTPDQFTLAVMTQDVKTLTMAQGVGKKLAERIMLELKGKFTPAQMEANVAQMDLASPVRGSKTAEATAALSSLGYSQQEIAAALKGVDVNAMTVEDMVRHALKAMVMQ
;
A
#
# COMPACT_ATOMS: atom_id res chain seq x y z
N TYR A 1 -10.24 6.30 8.01
CA TYR A 1 -9.24 5.27 8.38
C TYR A 1 -8.30 5.76 9.47
N THR A 2 -7.61 6.90 9.30
CA THR A 2 -6.74 7.49 10.34
C THR A 2 -7.48 7.68 11.67
N ILE A 3 -8.69 8.26 11.66
CA ILE A 3 -9.47 8.54 12.88
C ILE A 3 -9.81 7.27 13.65
N SER A 4 -10.12 6.17 12.98
CA SER A 4 -10.46 4.90 13.63
C SER A 4 -9.29 4.27 14.41
N ARG A 5 -8.07 4.70 14.14
CA ARG A 5 -6.84 4.24 14.83
C ARG A 5 -6.41 5.13 15.99
N LEU A 6 -7.04 6.30 16.14
CA LEU A 6 -6.73 7.22 17.23
C LEU A 6 -7.57 6.89 18.48
N GLN A 7 -6.95 7.02 19.64
CA GLN A 7 -7.60 6.82 20.94
C GLN A 7 -7.55 8.11 21.74
N VAL A 8 -8.69 8.53 22.26
CA VAL A 8 -8.77 9.72 23.11
C VAL A 8 -7.90 9.55 24.36
N GLY A 9 -7.13 10.59 24.70
CA GLY A 9 -6.23 10.59 25.85
C GLY A 9 -4.87 9.90 25.63
N ARG A 10 -4.60 9.37 24.42
CA ARG A 10 -3.29 8.81 24.09
C ARG A 10 -2.51 9.70 23.13
N GLN A 11 -1.20 9.71 23.25
CA GLN A 11 -0.32 10.35 22.27
C GLN A 11 -0.35 9.56 20.96
N ALA A 12 -0.41 10.29 19.85
CA ALA A 12 -0.33 9.70 18.51
C ALA A 12 0.66 10.51 17.65
N ARG A 13 1.34 9.83 16.75
CA ARG A 13 2.19 10.46 15.73
C ARG A 13 1.45 10.38 14.40
N LEU A 14 1.32 11.52 13.73
CA LEU A 14 0.70 11.60 12.41
C LEU A 14 1.71 12.16 11.40
N TYR A 15 1.65 11.66 10.17
CA TYR A 15 2.29 12.25 9.01
C TYR A 15 1.39 13.36 8.50
N THR A 16 1.92 14.55 8.24
CA THR A 16 1.10 15.72 7.94
C THR A 16 1.43 16.30 6.58
N TYR A 17 0.40 16.75 5.90
CA TYR A 17 0.47 17.60 4.71
C TYR A 17 -0.01 19.01 5.05
N CYS A 18 0.81 20.02 4.77
CA CYS A 18 0.46 21.42 4.99
C CYS A 18 0.01 22.04 3.66
N ASN A 19 -1.24 22.47 3.59
CA ASN A 19 -1.80 23.19 2.46
C ASN A 19 -1.83 24.69 2.78
N ILE A 20 -0.84 25.41 2.29
CA ILE A 20 -0.65 26.84 2.56
C ILE A 20 -1.19 27.62 1.37
N LYS A 21 -2.14 28.53 1.62
CA LYS A 21 -2.69 29.50 0.67
C LYS A 21 -2.52 30.90 1.23
N GLU A 22 -2.77 31.92 0.42
CA GLU A 22 -2.65 33.33 0.87
C GLU A 22 -3.54 33.62 2.08
N ASP A 23 -4.72 33.03 2.14
CA ASP A 23 -5.77 33.28 3.14
C ASP A 23 -6.11 32.08 4.03
N ALA A 24 -5.45 30.93 3.84
CA ALA A 24 -5.75 29.72 4.56
C ALA A 24 -4.51 28.85 4.83
N PHE A 25 -4.48 28.26 6.01
CA PHE A 25 -3.48 27.29 6.42
C PHE A 25 -4.19 26.04 6.95
N ASP A 26 -4.23 25.00 6.12
CA ASP A 26 -4.85 23.73 6.48
C ASP A 26 -3.78 22.65 6.72
N ILE A 27 -3.95 21.86 7.77
CA ILE A 27 -3.10 20.70 8.05
C ILE A 27 -3.94 19.43 7.95
N PHE A 28 -3.50 18.51 7.09
CA PHE A 28 -4.10 17.18 6.94
C PHE A 28 -3.19 16.14 7.57
N GLY A 29 -3.74 15.28 8.46
CA GLY A 29 -2.96 14.29 9.20
C GLY A 29 -3.34 12.86 8.82
N PHE A 30 -2.33 11.99 8.69
CA PHE A 30 -2.46 10.61 8.29
C PHE A 30 -1.74 9.70 9.28
N TYR A 31 -2.30 8.52 9.56
CA TYR A 31 -1.71 7.58 10.51
C TYR A 31 -0.48 6.88 9.95
N THR A 32 -0.45 6.63 8.65
CA THR A 32 0.67 5.99 7.96
C THR A 32 1.25 6.86 6.86
N ARG A 33 2.50 6.60 6.47
CA ARG A 33 3.17 7.29 5.37
C ARG A 33 2.49 6.98 4.03
N GLU A 34 2.02 5.76 3.88
CA GLU A 34 1.32 5.31 2.68
C GLU A 34 0.01 6.08 2.44
N GLU A 35 -0.74 6.39 3.53
CA GLU A 35 -1.93 7.24 3.43
C GLU A 35 -1.57 8.65 2.93
N LEU A 36 -0.50 9.23 3.48
CA LEU A 36 0.00 10.54 3.03
C LEU A 36 0.43 10.50 1.57
N ASP A 37 1.21 9.50 1.16
CA ASP A 37 1.69 9.35 -0.21
C ASP A 37 0.52 9.20 -1.22
N CYS A 38 -0.54 8.46 -0.85
CA CYS A 38 -1.76 8.38 -1.65
C CYS A 38 -2.47 9.74 -1.76
N PHE A 39 -2.54 10.49 -0.66
CA PHE A 39 -3.13 11.83 -0.62
C PHE A 39 -2.37 12.80 -1.55
N GLU A 40 -1.05 12.82 -1.48
CA GLU A 40 -0.20 13.66 -2.33
C GLU A 40 -0.34 13.28 -3.81
N LYS A 41 -0.38 11.98 -4.14
CA LYS A 41 -0.66 11.52 -5.50
C LYS A 41 -2.02 11.99 -6.00
N LEU A 42 -3.06 11.89 -5.18
CA LEU A 42 -4.40 12.38 -5.53
C LEU A 42 -4.40 13.88 -5.80
N LEU A 43 -3.74 14.69 -4.95
CA LEU A 43 -3.62 16.13 -5.16
C LEU A 43 -2.86 16.51 -6.44
N SER A 44 -1.99 15.64 -6.94
CA SER A 44 -1.26 15.88 -8.20
C SER A 44 -2.14 15.73 -9.46
N VAL A 45 -3.38 15.25 -9.30
CA VAL A 45 -4.35 15.10 -10.39
C VAL A 45 -5.17 16.37 -10.56
N GLY A 46 -5.24 16.88 -11.78
CA GLY A 46 -6.01 18.10 -12.04
C GLY A 46 -7.50 17.94 -11.70
N GLY A 47 -8.01 18.86 -10.87
CA GLY A 47 -9.40 18.85 -10.39
C GLY A 47 -9.63 18.04 -9.11
N VAL A 48 -8.60 17.42 -8.53
CA VAL A 48 -8.67 16.78 -7.22
C VAL A 48 -8.15 17.74 -6.16
N GLY A 49 -9.05 18.24 -5.33
CA GLY A 49 -8.69 19.02 -4.14
C GLY A 49 -8.61 18.17 -2.88
N PRO A 50 -8.16 18.76 -1.74
CA PRO A 50 -8.04 18.03 -0.47
C PRO A 50 -9.32 17.32 -0.02
N LYS A 51 -10.49 17.96 -0.23
CA LYS A 51 -11.78 17.34 0.13
C LYS A 51 -12.07 16.06 -0.65
N ALA A 52 -11.82 16.07 -1.96
CA ALA A 52 -12.02 14.88 -2.80
C ALA A 52 -11.00 13.78 -2.47
N ALA A 53 -9.74 14.15 -2.26
CA ALA A 53 -8.69 13.22 -1.85
C ALA A 53 -9.02 12.53 -0.50
N LEU A 54 -9.45 13.30 0.51
CA LEU A 54 -9.89 12.74 1.79
C LEU A 54 -11.12 11.85 1.64
N ALA A 55 -12.11 12.25 0.81
CA ALA A 55 -13.30 11.44 0.57
C ALA A 55 -12.94 10.07 -0.02
N ILE A 56 -11.98 10.01 -0.96
CA ILE A 56 -11.48 8.77 -1.54
C ILE A 56 -10.80 7.92 -0.44
N LEU A 57 -9.84 8.49 0.30
CA LEU A 57 -9.10 7.76 1.35
C LEU A 57 -9.95 7.43 2.58
N SER A 58 -11.18 7.92 2.67
CA SER A 58 -12.14 7.49 3.70
C SER A 58 -12.87 6.21 3.34
N VAL A 59 -12.96 5.85 2.06
CA VAL A 59 -13.68 4.66 1.57
C VAL A 59 -12.75 3.55 1.08
N VAL A 60 -11.48 3.84 0.80
CA VAL A 60 -10.48 2.86 0.38
C VAL A 60 -9.22 2.96 1.21
N THR A 61 -8.58 1.82 1.49
CA THR A 61 -7.22 1.80 2.05
C THR A 61 -6.18 2.16 0.99
N PRO A 62 -4.94 2.53 1.35
CA PRO A 62 -3.86 2.76 0.38
C PRO A 62 -3.64 1.62 -0.61
N ASP A 63 -3.73 0.37 -0.13
CA ASP A 63 -3.56 -0.82 -0.97
C ASP A 63 -4.73 -0.98 -1.96
N GLN A 64 -5.97 -0.82 -1.47
CA GLN A 64 -7.17 -0.84 -2.31
C GLN A 64 -7.16 0.29 -3.35
N PHE A 65 -6.69 1.48 -2.96
CA PHE A 65 -6.53 2.60 -3.89
C PHE A 65 -5.53 2.29 -4.98
N THR A 66 -4.36 1.78 -4.62
CA THR A 66 -3.32 1.38 -5.57
C THR A 66 -3.83 0.30 -6.53
N LEU A 67 -4.50 -0.74 -5.99
CA LEU A 67 -5.11 -1.79 -6.78
C LEU A 67 -6.16 -1.23 -7.75
N ALA A 68 -7.06 -0.38 -7.28
CA ALA A 68 -8.09 0.23 -8.11
C ALA A 68 -7.47 1.03 -9.27
N VAL A 69 -6.39 1.78 -9.04
CA VAL A 69 -5.68 2.50 -10.10
C VAL A 69 -5.05 1.54 -11.11
N MET A 70 -4.44 0.44 -10.65
CA MET A 70 -3.81 -0.55 -11.51
C MET A 70 -4.82 -1.29 -12.38
N THR A 71 -5.94 -1.70 -11.80
CA THR A 71 -7.02 -2.44 -12.49
C THR A 71 -8.00 -1.53 -13.22
N GLN A 72 -7.82 -0.19 -13.10
CA GLN A 72 -8.73 0.83 -13.64
C GLN A 72 -10.17 0.68 -13.12
N ASP A 73 -10.32 0.30 -11.86
CA ASP A 73 -11.62 0.16 -11.22
C ASP A 73 -12.19 1.53 -10.80
N VAL A 74 -12.81 2.18 -11.79
CA VAL A 74 -13.49 3.48 -11.62
C VAL A 74 -14.60 3.41 -10.56
N LYS A 75 -15.28 2.26 -10.43
CA LYS A 75 -16.41 2.10 -9.51
C LYS A 75 -15.99 2.30 -8.06
N THR A 76 -14.86 1.74 -7.67
CA THR A 76 -14.31 1.87 -6.31
C THR A 76 -14.12 3.33 -5.93
N LEU A 77 -13.59 4.18 -6.82
CA LEU A 77 -13.40 5.60 -6.53
C LEU A 77 -14.71 6.40 -6.53
N THR A 78 -15.69 6.01 -7.35
CA THR A 78 -17.00 6.68 -7.36
C THR A 78 -17.86 6.41 -6.12
N MET A 79 -17.46 5.49 -5.24
CA MET A 79 -18.09 5.33 -3.92
C MET A 79 -17.78 6.52 -2.99
N ALA A 80 -16.72 7.26 -3.26
CA ALA A 80 -16.37 8.44 -2.47
C ALA A 80 -17.32 9.61 -2.77
N GLN A 81 -17.83 10.23 -1.71
CA GLN A 81 -18.76 11.36 -1.84
C GLN A 81 -18.12 12.52 -2.61
N GLY A 82 -18.81 13.02 -3.62
CA GLY A 82 -18.32 14.12 -4.45
C GLY A 82 -17.34 13.71 -5.55
N VAL A 83 -17.07 12.41 -5.72
CA VAL A 83 -16.22 11.88 -6.79
C VAL A 83 -17.10 11.26 -7.88
N GLY A 84 -17.32 12.03 -8.94
CA GLY A 84 -18.07 11.55 -10.11
C GLY A 84 -17.20 10.70 -11.07
N LYS A 85 -17.89 10.01 -11.99
CA LYS A 85 -17.25 9.13 -12.98
C LYS A 85 -16.11 9.82 -13.77
N LYS A 86 -16.32 11.04 -14.25
CA LYS A 86 -15.32 11.79 -15.00
C LYS A 86 -14.05 12.07 -14.19
N LEU A 87 -14.20 12.42 -12.92
CA LEU A 87 -13.06 12.67 -12.02
C LEU A 87 -12.33 11.37 -11.70
N ALA A 88 -13.06 10.29 -11.44
CA ALA A 88 -12.48 8.96 -11.19
C ALA A 88 -11.70 8.44 -12.40
N GLU A 89 -12.25 8.54 -13.63
CA GLU A 89 -11.56 8.17 -14.87
C GLU A 89 -10.27 8.98 -15.06
N ARG A 90 -10.30 10.29 -14.77
CA ARG A 90 -9.14 11.15 -14.85
C ARG A 90 -8.06 10.74 -13.85
N ILE A 91 -8.44 10.46 -12.60
CA ILE A 91 -7.54 9.95 -11.56
C ILE A 91 -6.84 8.68 -12.05
N MET A 92 -7.60 7.72 -12.58
CA MET A 92 -7.05 6.47 -13.11
C MET A 92 -6.04 6.71 -14.23
N LEU A 93 -6.36 7.59 -15.17
CA LEU A 93 -5.50 7.89 -16.32
C LEU A 93 -4.19 8.56 -15.88
N GLU A 94 -4.27 9.60 -15.03
CA GLU A 94 -3.12 10.39 -14.63
C GLU A 94 -2.21 9.64 -13.63
N LEU A 95 -2.77 8.74 -12.81
CA LEU A 95 -2.00 8.01 -11.81
C LEU A 95 -1.47 6.67 -12.29
N LYS A 96 -1.99 6.09 -13.37
CA LYS A 96 -1.52 4.80 -13.90
C LYS A 96 -0.01 4.74 -14.12
N GLY A 97 0.62 5.85 -14.53
CA GLY A 97 2.06 5.93 -14.75
C GLY A 97 2.90 6.39 -13.53
N LYS A 98 2.24 6.76 -12.42
CA LYS A 98 2.92 7.30 -11.24
C LYS A 98 3.17 6.26 -10.13
N PHE A 99 2.66 5.04 -10.29
CA PHE A 99 2.98 3.93 -9.40
C PHE A 99 4.23 3.23 -9.92
N THR A 100 5.27 3.18 -9.09
CA THR A 100 6.54 2.52 -9.45
C THR A 100 6.38 1.00 -9.47
N PRO A 101 7.19 0.27 -10.28
CA PRO A 101 7.20 -1.19 -10.29
C PRO A 101 7.35 -1.82 -8.90
N ALA A 102 8.14 -1.22 -8.01
CA ALA A 102 8.31 -1.68 -6.64
C ALA A 102 7.01 -1.59 -5.79
N GLN A 103 6.17 -0.58 -6.03
CA GLN A 103 4.83 -0.48 -5.43
C GLN A 103 3.85 -1.44 -6.10
N MET A 104 4.06 -1.76 -7.39
CA MET A 104 3.31 -2.78 -8.11
C MET A 104 3.60 -4.18 -7.57
N GLU A 105 4.86 -4.52 -7.37
CA GLU A 105 5.29 -5.84 -6.87
C GLU A 105 4.83 -6.08 -5.43
N ALA A 106 4.89 -5.07 -4.55
CA ALA A 106 4.41 -5.16 -3.17
C ALA A 106 2.91 -5.47 -3.09
N ASN A 107 2.09 -4.93 -4.01
CA ASN A 107 0.64 -5.14 -4.01
C ASN A 107 0.21 -6.44 -4.70
N VAL A 108 0.92 -6.88 -5.74
CA VAL A 108 0.65 -8.17 -6.40
C VAL A 108 1.00 -9.34 -5.46
N ALA A 109 2.09 -9.23 -4.70
CA ALA A 109 2.45 -10.21 -3.68
C ALA A 109 1.44 -10.30 -2.52
N GLN A 110 0.66 -9.24 -2.28
CA GLN A 110 -0.40 -9.23 -1.25
C GLN A 110 -1.74 -9.85 -1.72
N MET A 111 -1.97 -10.00 -3.02
CA MET A 111 -3.21 -10.60 -3.53
C MET A 111 -3.27 -12.12 -3.39
N ASP A 112 -2.12 -12.81 -3.29
CA ASP A 112 -2.07 -14.28 -3.22
C ASP A 112 -1.93 -14.86 -1.80
N LEU A 113 -1.69 -14.02 -0.79
CA LEU A 113 -1.53 -14.49 0.58
C LEU A 113 -2.23 -13.50 1.53
N ALA A 114 -3.22 -13.98 2.26
CA ALA A 114 -3.88 -13.26 3.34
C ALA A 114 -2.87 -12.47 4.18
N SER A 115 -2.97 -11.14 4.15
CA SER A 115 -2.26 -10.11 4.92
C SER A 115 -1.02 -10.56 5.72
N PRO A 116 0.20 -10.29 5.26
CA PRO A 116 1.31 -10.22 6.18
C PRO A 116 1.34 -8.84 6.82
N VAL A 117 1.10 -8.79 8.11
CA VAL A 117 1.46 -7.66 8.98
C VAL A 117 2.94 -7.33 8.70
N ARG A 118 3.28 -6.07 8.41
CA ARG A 118 4.68 -5.59 8.35
C ARG A 118 5.39 -6.00 9.63
N GLY A 119 6.44 -6.84 9.50
CA GLY A 119 7.11 -7.50 10.60
C GLY A 119 6.85 -9.02 10.66
N SER A 120 6.21 -9.61 9.65
CA SER A 120 6.10 -11.07 9.59
C SER A 120 7.42 -11.68 9.17
N LYS A 121 7.81 -12.75 9.84
CA LYS A 121 9.02 -13.54 9.54
C LYS A 121 9.11 -13.93 8.06
N THR A 122 7.97 -14.12 7.40
CA THR A 122 7.89 -14.45 5.96
C THR A 122 8.34 -13.27 5.08
N ALA A 123 7.93 -12.04 5.40
CA ALA A 123 8.33 -10.87 4.63
C ALA A 123 9.83 -10.60 4.74
N GLU A 124 10.41 -10.78 5.93
CA GLU A 124 11.86 -10.65 6.15
C GLU A 124 12.63 -11.75 5.41
N ALA A 125 12.17 -13.01 5.47
CA ALA A 125 12.77 -14.12 4.72
C ALA A 125 12.69 -13.91 3.20
N THR A 126 11.56 -13.41 2.69
CA THR A 126 11.39 -13.09 1.26
C THR A 126 12.33 -11.96 0.82
N ALA A 127 12.46 -10.90 1.61
CA ALA A 127 13.37 -9.80 1.32
C ALA A 127 14.85 -10.28 1.29
N ALA A 128 15.24 -11.13 2.22
CA ALA A 128 16.58 -11.72 2.25
C ALA A 128 16.88 -12.58 1.01
N LEU A 129 15.93 -13.44 0.60
CA LEU A 129 16.08 -14.29 -0.59
C LEU A 129 16.09 -13.48 -1.89
N SER A 130 15.28 -12.42 -1.97
CA SER A 130 15.28 -11.49 -3.11
C SER A 130 16.62 -10.74 -3.23
N SER A 131 17.23 -10.35 -2.11
CA SER A 131 18.55 -9.71 -2.12
C SER A 131 19.67 -10.66 -2.58
N LEU A 132 19.48 -11.97 -2.46
CA LEU A 132 20.36 -13.00 -2.98
C LEU A 132 20.13 -13.31 -4.47
N GLY A 133 19.16 -12.64 -5.12
CA GLY A 133 18.91 -12.74 -6.56
C GLY A 133 17.85 -13.77 -6.96
N TYR A 134 17.15 -14.38 -6.02
CA TYR A 134 16.07 -15.32 -6.33
C TYR A 134 14.79 -14.58 -6.76
N SER A 135 14.09 -15.14 -7.75
CA SER A 135 12.82 -14.59 -8.21
C SER A 135 11.69 -14.85 -7.21
N GLN A 136 10.63 -14.01 -7.24
CA GLN A 136 9.47 -14.14 -6.38
C GLN A 136 8.78 -15.51 -6.53
N GLN A 137 8.78 -16.09 -7.75
CA GLN A 137 8.19 -17.40 -8.01
C GLN A 137 8.96 -18.53 -7.32
N GLU A 138 10.28 -18.50 -7.37
CA GLU A 138 11.16 -19.46 -6.70
C GLU A 138 11.00 -19.36 -5.18
N ILE A 139 10.97 -18.14 -4.64
CA ILE A 139 10.79 -17.88 -3.21
C ILE A 139 9.43 -18.40 -2.74
N ALA A 140 8.35 -18.10 -3.47
CA ALA A 140 7.01 -18.57 -3.13
C ALA A 140 6.90 -20.10 -3.17
N ALA A 141 7.53 -20.73 -4.14
CA ALA A 141 7.57 -22.19 -4.24
C ALA A 141 8.35 -22.83 -3.07
N ALA A 142 9.49 -22.26 -2.72
CA ALA A 142 10.37 -22.77 -1.66
C ALA A 142 9.82 -22.55 -0.23
N LEU A 143 9.03 -21.50 -0.03
CA LEU A 143 8.36 -21.21 1.25
C LEU A 143 6.98 -21.85 1.37
N LYS A 144 6.50 -22.51 0.32
CA LYS A 144 5.21 -23.18 0.34
C LYS A 144 5.21 -24.34 1.33
N GLY A 145 4.34 -24.28 2.34
CA GLY A 145 4.20 -25.32 3.37
C GLY A 145 5.10 -25.14 4.59
N VAL A 146 5.83 -24.04 4.69
CA VAL A 146 6.64 -23.72 5.87
C VAL A 146 5.74 -23.19 7.00
N ASP A 147 5.87 -23.77 8.21
CA ASP A 147 5.17 -23.25 9.39
C ASP A 147 5.85 -21.99 9.93
N VAL A 148 5.29 -20.86 9.57
CA VAL A 148 5.80 -19.51 9.92
C VAL A 148 5.85 -19.30 11.43
N ASN A 149 4.98 -19.95 12.21
CA ASN A 149 4.92 -19.79 13.65
C ASN A 149 6.03 -20.57 14.38
N ALA A 150 6.40 -21.73 13.81
CA ALA A 150 7.39 -22.63 14.41
C ALA A 150 8.84 -22.30 14.02
N MET A 151 9.08 -21.52 12.94
CA MET A 151 10.42 -21.26 12.42
C MET A 151 10.89 -19.82 12.66
N THR A 152 12.20 -19.64 12.78
CA THR A 152 12.84 -18.30 12.73
C THR A 152 13.02 -17.84 11.28
N VAL A 153 13.26 -16.54 11.06
CA VAL A 153 13.54 -16.00 9.72
C VAL A 153 14.75 -16.70 9.09
N GLU A 154 15.80 -16.93 9.89
CA GLU A 154 17.02 -17.60 9.45
C GLU A 154 16.77 -19.05 9.02
N ASP A 155 15.95 -19.78 9.78
CA ASP A 155 15.58 -21.16 9.44
C ASP A 155 14.73 -21.23 8.17
N MET A 156 13.83 -20.25 7.95
CA MET A 156 13.02 -20.13 6.74
C MET A 156 13.90 -19.85 5.51
N VAL A 157 14.87 -18.94 5.61
CA VAL A 157 15.83 -18.66 4.54
C VAL A 157 16.68 -19.90 4.24
N ARG A 158 17.19 -20.57 5.28
CA ARG A 158 17.97 -21.81 5.12
C ARG A 158 17.18 -22.93 4.49
N HIS A 159 15.90 -23.09 4.87
CA HIS A 159 14.99 -24.08 4.30
C HIS A 159 14.75 -23.80 2.80
N ALA A 160 14.46 -22.55 2.46
CA ALA A 160 14.23 -22.14 1.09
C ALA A 160 15.46 -22.38 0.20
N LEU A 161 16.65 -21.99 0.67
CA LEU A 161 17.91 -22.21 -0.06
C LEU A 161 18.17 -23.69 -0.32
N LYS A 162 17.92 -24.57 0.66
CA LYS A 162 18.04 -26.02 0.46
C LYS A 162 17.06 -26.53 -0.58
N ALA A 163 15.81 -26.08 -0.55
CA ALA A 163 14.79 -26.50 -1.51
C ALA A 163 15.11 -26.06 -2.95
N MET A 164 15.76 -24.89 -3.12
CA MET A 164 16.16 -24.37 -4.44
C MET A 164 17.42 -25.02 -5.00
N VAL A 165 18.35 -25.47 -4.14
CA VAL A 165 19.60 -26.14 -4.59
C VAL A 165 19.37 -27.59 -4.99
N MET A 166 18.26 -28.21 -4.53
CA MET A 166 17.93 -29.61 -4.83
C MET A 166 17.02 -29.77 -6.06
N GLN A 167 16.71 -28.70 -6.79
CA GLN A 167 16.06 -28.72 -8.10
C GLN A 167 17.09 -28.52 -9.23
#